data_5237fb8f74687ea625ab295766adcf22
#
_entry.id   5237fb8f74687ea625ab295766adcf22
#
_cell.length_a   1.000
_cell.length_b   1.000
_cell.length_c   1.000
_cell.angle_alpha   90.00
_cell.angle_beta   90.00
_cell.angle_gamma   90.00
#
_symmetry.space_group_name_H-M   'P 1'
#
loop_
_entity.id
_entity.type
_entity.pdbx_description
1 polymer ?
#
loop_
_entity_poly.entity_id
_entity_poly.type
_entity_poly.pdbx_seq_one_letter_code
_entity_poly.pdbx_strand_id
1 'polypeptide(L)'
;MADETQLKPCSFFLVRYVPDIVRDEGLNIGLFLYSPQEDYLDCLFTEDFRRIRSFHPQADMDLLRELPRHFEDEIRRRENQLAEYVREIQESYSNLIQVTFPRTCLTADPQVEMQNLFARYVGTRAATALEQDTRMRIKQRLTDALKRHGVLDHPAFEKRIPAAQWTSPGDPFTFDYGYRPLAVG
;
A
#
# COMPACT_ATOMS: atom_id res chain seq x y z
N MET A 1 10.66 -30.24 -16.90
CA MET A 1 9.25 -29.83 -16.83
C MET A 1 9.24 -28.66 -15.86
N ALA A 2 8.97 -27.45 -16.35
CA ALA A 2 8.81 -26.29 -15.49
C ALA A 2 7.54 -26.53 -14.69
N ASP A 3 7.67 -26.50 -13.37
CA ASP A 3 6.55 -26.52 -12.42
C ASP A 3 5.76 -25.23 -12.68
N GLU A 4 4.64 -25.33 -13.37
CA GLU A 4 3.70 -24.21 -13.51
C GLU A 4 3.13 -23.94 -12.12
N THR A 5 3.77 -23.04 -11.41
CA THR A 5 3.30 -22.59 -10.10
C THR A 5 1.88 -22.04 -10.27
N GLN A 6 0.89 -22.83 -9.92
CA GLN A 6 -0.53 -22.48 -10.07
C GLN A 6 -0.86 -21.32 -9.14
N LEU A 7 -1.16 -20.16 -9.71
CA LEU A 7 -1.59 -19.00 -8.97
C LEU A 7 -3.03 -19.20 -8.46
N LYS A 8 -3.25 -18.95 -7.19
CA LYS A 8 -4.54 -19.09 -6.51
C LYS A 8 -5.15 -17.73 -6.23
N PRO A 9 -6.44 -17.57 -6.43
CA PRO A 9 -7.13 -16.33 -6.09
C PRO A 9 -7.29 -16.21 -4.57
N CYS A 10 -6.85 -15.07 -4.04
CA CYS A 10 -7.02 -14.71 -2.65
C CYS A 10 -7.72 -13.36 -2.53
N SER A 11 -8.37 -13.14 -1.41
CA SER A 11 -8.95 -11.85 -1.04
C SER A 11 -8.24 -11.32 0.20
N PHE A 12 -7.88 -10.04 0.20
CA PHE A 12 -7.34 -9.39 1.37
C PHE A 12 -8.13 -8.13 1.71
N PHE A 13 -8.17 -7.78 2.98
CA PHE A 13 -8.81 -6.57 3.47
C PHE A 13 -8.00 -5.97 4.61
N LEU A 14 -7.97 -4.64 4.67
CA LEU A 14 -7.17 -3.92 5.65
C LEU A 14 -7.98 -3.67 6.90
N VAL A 15 -7.32 -3.75 8.05
CA VAL A 15 -7.85 -3.29 9.32
C VAL A 15 -7.33 -1.87 9.56
N ARG A 16 -8.24 -0.94 9.78
CA ARG A 16 -7.95 0.48 10.00
C ARG A 16 -8.34 0.89 11.42
N TYR A 17 -7.50 1.70 12.03
CA TYR A 17 -7.84 2.46 13.22
C TYR A 17 -8.32 3.84 12.81
N VAL A 18 -9.58 4.18 13.09
CA VAL A 18 -10.25 5.43 12.69
C VAL A 18 -10.81 6.12 13.91
N PRO A 19 -10.02 6.99 14.60
CA PRO A 19 -10.45 7.65 15.81
C PRO A 19 -11.56 8.69 15.59
N ASP A 20 -11.63 9.28 14.41
CA ASP A 20 -12.65 10.24 14.01
C ASP A 20 -13.37 9.74 12.75
N ILE A 21 -14.57 9.19 12.96
CA ILE A 21 -15.38 8.63 11.88
C ILE A 21 -15.88 9.72 10.92
N VAL A 22 -16.09 10.93 11.43
CA VAL A 22 -16.61 12.05 10.62
C VAL A 22 -15.58 12.52 9.61
N ARG A 23 -14.30 12.51 9.99
CA ARG A 23 -13.19 12.88 9.10
C ARG A 23 -12.72 11.71 8.22
N ASP A 24 -13.13 10.48 8.53
CA ASP A 24 -12.65 9.25 7.89
C ASP A 24 -11.11 9.16 7.80
N GLU A 25 -10.41 9.83 8.73
CA GLU A 25 -8.97 9.76 8.85
C GLU A 25 -8.57 8.54 9.65
N GLY A 26 -7.77 7.66 9.08
CA GLY A 26 -7.39 6.43 9.75
C GLY A 26 -6.03 5.89 9.32
N LEU A 27 -5.48 5.01 10.15
CA LEU A 27 -4.22 4.32 9.92
C LEU A 27 -4.48 2.83 9.70
N ASN A 28 -3.84 2.25 8.70
CA ASN A 28 -3.83 0.80 8.56
C ASN A 28 -2.99 0.21 9.70
N ILE A 29 -3.59 -0.70 10.45
CA ILE A 29 -2.98 -1.36 11.61
C ILE A 29 -2.83 -2.86 11.44
N GLY A 30 -3.51 -3.43 10.47
CA GLY A 30 -3.45 -4.85 10.16
C GLY A 30 -4.06 -5.18 8.81
N LEU A 31 -4.02 -6.44 8.45
CA LEU A 31 -4.71 -7.00 7.30
C LEU A 31 -5.10 -8.45 7.54
N PHE A 32 -6.11 -8.88 6.80
CA PHE A 32 -6.50 -10.28 6.65
C PHE A 32 -6.23 -10.75 5.23
N LEU A 33 -5.86 -12.02 5.09
CA LEU A 33 -5.79 -12.71 3.79
C LEU A 33 -6.62 -13.99 3.84
N TYR A 34 -7.53 -14.11 2.90
CA TYR A 34 -8.43 -15.25 2.74
C TYR A 34 -8.21 -15.95 1.40
N SER A 35 -7.94 -17.24 1.43
CA SER A 35 -7.86 -18.11 0.26
C SER A 35 -8.96 -19.18 0.35
N PRO A 36 -10.06 -19.04 -0.40
CA PRO A 36 -11.15 -20.01 -0.34
C PRO A 36 -10.79 -21.40 -0.87
N GLN A 37 -9.80 -21.48 -1.77
CA GLN A 37 -9.35 -22.75 -2.34
C GLN A 37 -8.51 -23.59 -1.38
N GLU A 38 -7.84 -22.94 -0.41
CA GLU A 38 -7.00 -23.60 0.58
C GLU A 38 -7.65 -23.63 1.96
N ASP A 39 -8.89 -23.15 2.06
CA ASP A 39 -9.57 -22.97 3.36
C ASP A 39 -8.67 -22.25 4.38
N TYR A 40 -7.99 -21.21 3.89
CA TYR A 40 -6.99 -20.46 4.64
C TYR A 40 -7.50 -19.05 4.94
N LEU A 41 -7.51 -18.68 6.19
CA LEU A 41 -7.69 -17.31 6.67
C LEU A 41 -6.67 -17.03 7.77
N ASP A 42 -5.97 -15.92 7.64
CA ASP A 42 -5.03 -15.49 8.65
C ASP A 42 -4.99 -13.96 8.72
N CYS A 43 -4.39 -13.41 9.77
CA CYS A 43 -4.29 -11.97 9.98
C CYS A 43 -2.90 -11.57 10.48
N LEU A 44 -2.48 -10.36 10.08
CA LEU A 44 -1.27 -9.72 10.60
C LEU A 44 -1.57 -8.31 11.08
N PHE A 45 -1.01 -7.95 12.22
CA PHE A 45 -1.15 -6.63 12.82
C PHE A 45 0.21 -5.99 13.10
N THR A 46 0.24 -4.65 13.12
CA THR A 46 1.45 -3.91 13.51
C THR A 46 1.67 -4.00 15.02
N GLU A 47 2.93 -4.18 15.40
CA GLU A 47 3.38 -4.00 16.79
C GLU A 47 3.94 -2.58 17.01
N ASP A 48 4.13 -1.81 15.93
CA ASP A 48 4.64 -0.45 16.00
C ASP A 48 3.51 0.58 16.10
N PHE A 49 3.16 0.94 17.32
CA PHE A 49 2.12 1.91 17.62
C PHE A 49 2.60 3.37 17.63
N ARG A 50 3.84 3.67 17.26
CA ARG A 50 4.36 5.06 17.24
C ARG A 50 3.53 5.99 16.38
N ARG A 51 3.11 5.52 15.21
CA ARG A 51 2.25 6.27 14.30
C ARG A 51 0.88 6.57 14.90
N ILE A 52 0.29 5.58 15.58
CA ILE A 52 -1.01 5.73 16.24
C ILE A 52 -0.92 6.73 17.38
N ARG A 53 0.10 6.63 18.24
CA ARG A 53 0.32 7.59 19.33
C ARG A 53 0.55 9.01 18.84
N SER A 54 1.24 9.18 17.71
CA SER A 54 1.44 10.50 17.09
C SER A 54 0.15 11.05 16.48
N PHE A 55 -0.68 10.19 15.88
CA PHE A 55 -1.92 10.55 15.22
C PHE A 55 -3.07 10.79 16.23
N HIS A 56 -3.19 9.92 17.23
CA HIS A 56 -4.19 9.99 18.29
C HIS A 56 -3.55 9.66 19.65
N PRO A 57 -3.04 10.66 20.40
CA PRO A 57 -2.34 10.45 21.67
C PRO A 57 -3.18 9.77 22.75
N GLN A 58 -4.52 9.88 22.65
CA GLN A 58 -5.47 9.29 23.60
C GLN A 58 -5.97 7.91 23.18
N ALA A 59 -5.33 7.28 22.17
CA ALA A 59 -5.72 5.95 21.71
C ALA A 59 -5.59 4.91 22.83
N ASP A 60 -6.58 4.02 22.91
CA ASP A 60 -6.55 2.88 23.81
C ASP A 60 -5.53 1.85 23.30
N MET A 61 -4.35 1.88 23.88
CA MET A 61 -3.25 1.00 23.49
C MET A 61 -3.48 -0.45 23.92
N ASP A 62 -4.25 -0.69 24.94
CA ASP A 62 -4.50 -2.04 25.46
C ASP A 62 -5.47 -2.75 24.52
N LEU A 63 -6.54 -2.06 24.11
CA LEU A 63 -7.41 -2.55 23.03
C LEU A 63 -6.61 -2.92 21.77
N LEU A 64 -5.74 -2.03 21.31
CA LEU A 64 -4.97 -2.27 20.08
C LEU A 64 -3.99 -3.44 20.18
N ARG A 65 -3.44 -3.73 21.34
CA ARG A 65 -2.57 -4.87 21.58
C ARG A 65 -3.32 -6.19 21.68
N GLU A 66 -4.58 -6.15 22.11
CA GLU A 66 -5.41 -7.33 22.24
C GLU A 66 -6.05 -7.77 20.92
N LEU A 67 -6.22 -6.85 19.97
CA LEU A 67 -6.84 -7.14 18.68
C LEU A 67 -6.25 -8.34 17.93
N PRO A 68 -4.92 -8.48 17.76
CA PRO A 68 -4.34 -9.61 17.05
C PRO A 68 -4.78 -10.94 17.65
N ARG A 69 -4.63 -11.06 18.97
CA ARG A 69 -5.00 -12.27 19.70
C ARG A 69 -6.49 -12.57 19.60
N HIS A 70 -7.33 -11.56 19.70
CA HIS A 70 -8.78 -11.72 19.54
C HIS A 70 -9.12 -12.35 18.18
N PHE A 71 -8.56 -11.79 17.10
CA PHE A 71 -8.83 -12.30 15.75
C PHE A 71 -8.22 -13.69 15.50
N GLU A 72 -7.02 -13.97 15.98
CA GLU A 72 -6.40 -15.29 15.91
C GLU A 72 -7.25 -16.35 16.62
N ASP A 73 -7.76 -16.04 17.81
CA ASP A 73 -8.60 -16.93 18.58
C ASP A 73 -9.96 -17.18 17.89
N GLU A 74 -10.54 -16.14 17.26
CA GLU A 74 -11.77 -16.28 16.49
C GLU A 74 -11.57 -17.10 15.21
N ILE A 75 -10.48 -16.92 14.48
CA ILE A 75 -10.13 -17.73 13.30
C ILE A 75 -10.03 -19.20 13.71
N ARG A 76 -9.30 -19.52 14.78
CA ARG A 76 -9.16 -20.91 15.27
C ARG A 76 -10.49 -21.53 15.67
N ARG A 77 -11.38 -20.77 16.30
CA ARG A 77 -12.71 -21.28 16.69
C ARG A 77 -13.62 -21.57 15.50
N ARG A 78 -13.36 -20.95 14.37
CA ARG A 78 -14.23 -20.98 13.19
C ARG A 78 -13.58 -21.65 11.98
N GLU A 79 -12.60 -22.53 12.20
CA GLU A 79 -11.85 -23.24 11.15
C GLU A 79 -12.73 -23.83 10.03
N ASN A 80 -13.94 -24.30 10.37
CA ASN A 80 -14.87 -24.89 9.40
C ASN A 80 -15.90 -23.88 8.83
N GLN A 81 -15.78 -22.59 9.14
CA GLN A 81 -16.73 -21.53 8.78
C GLN A 81 -16.04 -20.25 8.36
N LEU A 82 -14.85 -20.35 7.77
CA LEU A 82 -14.03 -19.19 7.44
C LEU A 82 -14.72 -18.20 6.48
N ALA A 83 -15.44 -18.71 5.47
CA ALA A 83 -16.18 -17.86 4.54
C ALA A 83 -17.30 -17.05 5.21
N GLU A 84 -17.96 -17.62 6.21
CA GLU A 84 -18.99 -16.94 6.97
C GLU A 84 -18.37 -15.89 7.90
N TYR A 85 -17.27 -16.25 8.56
CA TYR A 85 -16.54 -15.35 9.42
C TYR A 85 -15.97 -14.14 8.67
N VAL A 86 -15.47 -14.33 7.46
CA VAL A 86 -15.01 -13.22 6.60
C VAL A 86 -16.15 -12.23 6.34
N ARG A 87 -17.38 -12.68 6.07
CA ARG A 87 -18.55 -11.80 5.90
C ARG A 87 -18.90 -11.06 7.19
N GLU A 88 -18.89 -11.77 8.32
CA GLU A 88 -19.15 -11.17 9.64
C GLU A 88 -18.14 -10.08 9.99
N ILE A 89 -16.85 -10.29 9.74
CA ILE A 89 -15.81 -9.29 9.95
C ILE A 89 -16.09 -8.02 9.13
N GLN A 90 -16.47 -8.17 7.86
CA GLN A 90 -16.74 -7.04 6.97
C GLN A 90 -17.97 -6.21 7.39
N GLU A 91 -18.95 -6.86 7.99
CA GLU A 91 -20.20 -6.20 8.43
C GLU A 91 -20.09 -5.60 9.83
N SER A 92 -19.28 -6.19 10.72
CA SER A 92 -19.28 -5.85 12.15
C SER A 92 -18.33 -4.71 12.51
N TYR A 93 -17.25 -4.51 11.75
CA TYR A 93 -16.20 -3.54 12.10
C TYR A 93 -16.33 -2.24 11.30
N SER A 94 -17.15 -1.32 11.79
CA SER A 94 -17.46 -0.04 11.13
C SER A 94 -17.24 1.20 12.00
N ASN A 95 -16.75 1.03 13.24
CA ASN A 95 -16.50 2.12 14.19
C ASN A 95 -14.99 2.48 14.26
N LEU A 96 -14.47 2.54 15.48
CA LEU A 96 -13.06 2.84 15.78
C LEU A 96 -12.09 1.90 15.06
N ILE A 97 -12.45 0.62 14.97
CA ILE A 97 -11.77 -0.38 14.14
C ILE A 97 -12.65 -0.63 12.92
N GLN A 98 -12.11 -0.39 11.75
CA GLN A 98 -12.82 -0.58 10.50
C GLN A 98 -12.10 -1.61 9.63
N VAL A 99 -12.89 -2.37 8.89
CA VAL A 99 -12.38 -3.32 7.88
C VAL A 99 -12.78 -2.81 6.50
N THR A 100 -11.78 -2.74 5.60
CA THR A 100 -12.04 -2.26 4.23
C THR A 100 -12.76 -3.30 3.39
N PHE A 101 -13.35 -2.86 2.28
CA PHE A 101 -13.83 -3.79 1.26
C PHE A 101 -12.70 -4.73 0.78
N PRO A 102 -13.03 -5.99 0.46
CA PRO A 102 -12.06 -6.96 0.00
C PRO A 102 -11.44 -6.54 -1.33
N ARG A 103 -10.15 -6.82 -1.48
CA ARG A 103 -9.37 -6.69 -2.71
C ARG A 103 -8.85 -8.06 -3.09
N THR A 104 -8.75 -8.33 -4.38
CA THR A 104 -8.24 -9.62 -4.88
C THR A 104 -6.77 -9.55 -5.23
N CYS A 105 -6.06 -10.64 -4.99
CA CYS A 105 -4.72 -10.90 -5.48
C CYS A 105 -4.60 -12.35 -5.97
N LEU A 106 -3.56 -12.62 -6.76
CA LEU A 106 -3.20 -13.95 -7.21
C LEU A 106 -1.84 -14.30 -6.63
N THR A 107 -1.74 -15.41 -5.95
CA THR A 107 -0.49 -15.87 -5.35
C THR A 107 -0.32 -17.38 -5.44
N ALA A 108 0.91 -17.82 -5.46
CA ALA A 108 1.25 -19.24 -5.31
C ALA A 108 1.32 -19.67 -3.84
N ASP A 109 1.63 -18.70 -2.95
CA ASP A 109 1.80 -18.92 -1.52
C ASP A 109 1.13 -17.79 -0.73
N PRO A 110 -0.03 -18.05 -0.08
CA PRO A 110 -0.75 -17.06 0.70
C PRO A 110 0.06 -16.49 1.86
N GLN A 111 0.93 -17.29 2.50
CA GLN A 111 1.72 -16.82 3.65
C GLN A 111 2.77 -15.80 3.21
N VAL A 112 3.47 -16.08 2.11
CA VAL A 112 4.45 -15.14 1.54
C VAL A 112 3.75 -13.87 1.06
N GLU A 113 2.60 -14.00 0.39
CA GLU A 113 1.84 -12.84 -0.09
C GLU A 113 1.32 -11.98 1.05
N MET A 114 0.90 -12.58 2.15
CA MET A 114 0.49 -11.86 3.35
C MET A 114 1.59 -10.94 3.89
N GLN A 115 2.82 -11.45 3.96
CA GLN A 115 3.98 -10.63 4.38
C GLN A 115 4.25 -9.47 3.42
N ASN A 116 4.15 -9.71 2.11
CA ASN A 116 4.32 -8.69 1.07
C ASN A 116 3.24 -7.60 1.19
N LEU A 117 1.98 -8.00 1.34
CA LEU A 117 0.85 -7.08 1.50
C LEU A 117 0.97 -6.30 2.82
N PHE A 118 1.38 -6.96 3.91
CA PHE A 118 1.59 -6.30 5.19
C PHE A 118 2.68 -5.23 5.09
N ALA A 119 3.84 -5.56 4.54
CA ALA A 119 4.93 -4.62 4.33
C ALA A 119 4.49 -3.42 3.47
N ARG A 120 3.65 -3.66 2.47
CA ARG A 120 3.16 -2.65 1.53
C ARG A 120 2.12 -1.72 2.11
N TYR A 121 1.16 -2.23 2.89
CA TYR A 121 -0.02 -1.47 3.31
C TYR A 121 -0.01 -1.05 4.78
N VAL A 122 0.66 -1.80 5.64
CA VAL A 122 0.69 -1.59 7.10
C VAL A 122 2.08 -1.17 7.56
N GLY A 123 3.13 -1.75 6.98
CA GLY A 123 4.52 -1.54 7.35
C GLY A 123 4.91 -0.07 7.41
N THR A 124 5.79 0.24 8.33
CA THR A 124 6.36 1.57 8.48
C THR A 124 7.31 1.89 7.31
N ARG A 125 7.66 3.14 7.20
CA ARG A 125 8.46 3.86 6.16
C ARG A 125 9.58 3.09 5.42
N ALA A 126 9.94 1.86 5.83
CA ALA A 126 10.88 1.01 5.10
C ALA A 126 10.34 0.59 3.72
N ALA A 127 9.01 0.37 3.61
CA ALA A 127 8.37 0.10 2.31
C ALA A 127 8.37 1.33 1.40
N THR A 128 8.23 2.54 1.99
CA THR A 128 8.34 3.82 1.26
C THR A 128 9.77 4.07 0.77
N ALA A 129 10.79 3.55 1.47
CA ALA A 129 12.17 3.62 1.02
C ALA A 129 12.42 2.78 -0.24
N LEU A 130 11.77 1.60 -0.36
CA LEU A 130 11.82 0.77 -1.56
C LEU A 130 11.12 1.45 -2.76
N GLU A 131 10.00 2.14 -2.55
CA GLU A 131 9.34 2.91 -3.61
C GLU A 131 10.15 4.15 -4.02
N GLN A 132 10.77 4.84 -3.07
CA GLN A 132 11.68 5.97 -3.35
C GLN A 132 12.94 5.48 -4.07
N ASP A 133 13.51 4.34 -3.67
CA ASP A 133 14.64 3.72 -4.37
C ASP A 133 14.26 3.33 -5.80
N THR A 134 13.06 2.79 -6.02
CA THR A 134 12.55 2.47 -7.35
C THR A 134 12.37 3.72 -8.22
N ARG A 135 11.81 4.80 -7.67
CA ARG A 135 11.68 6.09 -8.38
C ARG A 135 13.04 6.67 -8.73
N MET A 136 13.99 6.69 -7.79
CA MET A 136 15.35 7.15 -8.05
C MET A 136 16.04 6.29 -9.10
N ARG A 137 15.89 4.97 -9.07
CA ARG A 137 16.46 4.06 -10.07
C ARG A 137 15.86 4.27 -11.46
N ILE A 138 14.53 4.47 -11.55
CA ILE A 138 13.87 4.80 -12.84
C ILE A 138 14.39 6.12 -13.37
N LYS A 139 14.45 7.16 -12.52
CA LYS A 139 14.97 8.48 -12.91
C LYS A 139 16.43 8.40 -13.36
N GLN A 140 17.26 7.64 -12.67
CA GLN A 140 18.65 7.44 -13.03
C GLN A 140 18.80 6.70 -14.36
N ARG A 141 18.07 5.61 -14.57
CA ARG A 141 18.07 4.87 -15.87
C ARG A 141 17.60 5.77 -17.02
N LEU A 142 16.57 6.57 -16.81
CA LEU A 142 16.11 7.55 -17.80
C LEU A 142 17.20 8.58 -18.11
N THR A 143 17.81 9.16 -17.08
CA THR A 143 18.90 10.13 -17.25
C THR A 143 20.07 9.54 -18.02
N ASP A 144 20.47 8.30 -17.71
CA ASP A 144 21.58 7.62 -18.36
C ASP A 144 21.25 7.26 -19.83
N ALA A 145 20.00 6.90 -20.11
CA ALA A 145 19.54 6.69 -21.48
C ALA A 145 19.58 8.00 -22.28
N LEU A 146 19.03 9.09 -21.73
CA LEU A 146 19.05 10.41 -22.38
C LEU A 146 20.47 10.92 -22.62
N LYS A 147 21.41 10.68 -21.69
CA LYS A 147 22.85 10.99 -21.89
C LYS A 147 23.46 10.18 -23.02
N ARG A 148 23.27 8.86 -23.02
CA ARG A 148 23.86 7.96 -24.04
C ARG A 148 23.41 8.33 -25.45
N HIS A 149 22.21 8.85 -25.61
CA HIS A 149 21.65 9.26 -26.91
C HIS A 149 21.86 10.74 -27.23
N GLY A 150 22.63 11.49 -26.42
CA GLY A 150 22.92 12.89 -26.66
C GLY A 150 21.72 13.83 -26.53
N VAL A 151 20.59 13.34 -25.98
CA VAL A 151 19.34 14.11 -25.89
C VAL A 151 19.47 15.26 -24.87
N LEU A 152 20.25 15.05 -23.81
CA LEU A 152 20.45 16.07 -22.77
C LEU A 152 21.23 17.30 -23.24
N ASP A 153 21.98 17.19 -24.33
CA ASP A 153 22.79 18.24 -24.92
C ASP A 153 22.09 18.90 -26.13
N HIS A 154 20.87 18.41 -26.47
CA HIS A 154 20.09 18.99 -27.55
C HIS A 154 19.54 20.37 -27.16
N PRO A 155 19.69 21.43 -27.98
CA PRO A 155 19.30 22.83 -27.64
C PRO A 155 17.79 22.99 -27.36
N ALA A 156 16.94 22.11 -27.88
CA ALA A 156 15.51 22.09 -27.64
C ALA A 156 15.10 21.33 -26.37
N PHE A 157 16.06 20.75 -25.61
CA PHE A 157 15.80 19.95 -24.45
C PHE A 157 16.11 20.75 -23.18
N GLU A 158 15.09 20.94 -22.35
CA GLU A 158 15.19 21.72 -21.12
C GLU A 158 15.08 20.81 -19.88
N LYS A 159 15.73 21.22 -18.79
CA LYS A 159 15.72 20.54 -17.48
C LYS A 159 15.07 21.45 -16.44
N ARG A 160 14.37 20.85 -15.45
CA ARG A 160 13.77 21.54 -14.31
C ARG A 160 12.85 22.70 -14.74
N ILE A 161 11.84 22.37 -15.51
CA ILE A 161 10.93 23.35 -16.08
C ILE A 161 9.79 23.61 -15.08
N PRO A 162 9.60 24.84 -14.59
CA PRO A 162 8.47 25.17 -13.72
C PRO A 162 7.14 24.98 -14.45
N ALA A 163 6.21 24.27 -13.85
CA ALA A 163 4.87 24.05 -14.40
C ALA A 163 4.08 25.37 -14.57
N ALA A 164 4.38 26.37 -13.76
CA ALA A 164 3.79 27.70 -13.82
C ALA A 164 3.90 28.38 -15.19
N GLN A 165 4.76 27.90 -16.11
CA GLN A 165 4.83 28.36 -17.48
C GLN A 165 3.60 27.96 -18.34
N TRP A 166 2.88 26.90 -17.93
CA TRP A 166 1.73 26.32 -18.66
C TRP A 166 0.46 26.20 -17.81
N THR A 167 0.59 26.44 -16.50
CA THR A 167 -0.48 26.33 -15.52
C THR A 167 -0.74 27.72 -14.88
N SER A 168 -1.10 27.73 -13.60
CA SER A 168 -1.36 28.96 -12.86
C SER A 168 -0.06 29.58 -12.32
N PRO A 169 0.05 30.92 -12.26
CA PRO A 169 1.14 31.59 -11.59
C PRO A 169 1.29 31.10 -10.14
N GLY A 170 2.50 30.65 -9.76
CA GLY A 170 2.77 30.14 -8.44
C GLY A 170 2.58 28.62 -8.28
N ASP A 171 2.28 27.88 -9.34
CA ASP A 171 2.27 26.42 -9.32
C ASP A 171 3.63 25.88 -8.88
N PRO A 172 3.71 25.12 -7.75
CA PRO A 172 4.95 24.63 -7.18
C PRO A 172 5.57 23.46 -7.96
N PHE A 173 4.85 22.88 -8.92
CA PHE A 173 5.34 21.73 -9.67
C PHE A 173 6.47 22.08 -10.63
N THR A 174 7.38 21.14 -10.81
CA THR A 174 8.51 21.25 -11.73
C THR A 174 8.64 19.94 -12.50
N PHE A 175 8.67 20.03 -13.82
CA PHE A 175 8.98 18.89 -14.67
C PHE A 175 10.49 18.64 -14.70
N ASP A 176 10.90 17.38 -14.57
CA ASP A 176 12.33 17.03 -14.63
C ASP A 176 12.94 17.34 -15.99
N TYR A 177 12.17 17.15 -17.08
CA TYR A 177 12.60 17.31 -18.47
C TYR A 177 11.46 17.81 -19.34
N GLY A 178 11.79 18.55 -20.38
CA GLY A 178 10.86 18.96 -21.44
C GLY A 178 11.58 19.16 -22.78
N TYR A 179 10.78 19.08 -23.84
CA TYR A 179 11.24 19.34 -25.20
C TYR A 179 10.47 20.53 -25.78
N ARG A 180 11.20 21.54 -26.22
CA ARG A 180 10.64 22.71 -26.88
C ARG A 180 11.08 22.68 -28.35
N PRO A 181 10.19 22.32 -29.29
CA PRO A 181 10.56 22.32 -30.70
C PRO A 181 11.15 23.68 -31.13
N LEU A 182 12.29 23.66 -31.79
CA LEU A 182 12.82 24.85 -32.41
C LEU A 182 11.82 25.27 -33.50
N ALA A 183 11.42 26.54 -33.51
CA ALA A 183 10.58 27.03 -34.57
C ALA A 183 11.24 26.77 -35.92
N VAL A 184 10.55 26.06 -36.80
CA VAL A 184 10.99 25.87 -38.16
C VAL A 184 10.76 27.21 -38.82
N GLY A 185 11.86 27.98 -39.08
CA GLY A 185 11.86 29.22 -39.84
C GLY A 185 11.58 28.98 -41.30
#